data_81ed9e97132e9ab420de4f4486b87fd0
#
_entry.id   81ed9e97132e9ab420de4f4486b87fd0
#
_cell.length_a   1.000
_cell.length_b   1.000
_cell.length_c   1.000
_cell.angle_alpha   90.00
_cell.angle_beta   90.00
_cell.angle_gamma   90.00
#
_symmetry.space_group_name_H-M   'P 1'
#
loop_
_entity.id
_entity.type
_entity.pdbx_description
1 polymer ?
#
loop_
_entity_poly.entity_id
_entity_poly.type
_entity_poly.pdbx_seq_one_letter_code
_entity_poly.pdbx_strand_id
1 'polypeptide(L)'
;MSLTVKIIKNRYIDSVSLMALSTKANQIEGVSQVIVAMATDMNKEVMKNVGLVNEVVENAESSDLLITMKLEENTNEEETLEQVEALLNHKEKVETSNEERTYHTIQDAKKNKEESNLALISVNGHFATREALQALNNDLNVMMFSDNVSVEDEIMLKDLALEKGLLMMGPDCGTAIINNIGLGFANKVRVGNIGIVGASGTGSQEISVRIHEFGGGISQMLGTGGRDLNEAIGGKMMLAGIDALAEDDNTDVIVLVSKPTTDSVKQKILTRVKELSKPVVIWFVGEMESYQEDNVYFEDMSKNAALKAVELAGVDISKLDLHPLNLPLIEEVKAKLNKEQKYIRGLFSGGTLASEAYYITKEKYDDIYSNTVKEETHQLKDPLKSEAHTFIDFGADEYTDGKPHPMIDPSNRIERFKQEAKDPEVGVILLDFVIGYGAHEDPVGVMVDVIKEAKDHAEKAGRHLEVIGYVLGTELDNQGLASQLEKLESTGATYASSMQNASLLAREMIGKDE
;
A
#
# COMPACT_ATOMS: atom_id res chain seq x y z
N MET A 1 16.18 36.65 0.34
CA MET A 1 16.14 35.27 0.91
C MET A 1 17.55 34.74 0.98
N SER A 2 18.07 34.45 2.18
CA SER A 2 19.40 33.85 2.38
C SER A 2 19.27 32.33 2.38
N LEU A 3 20.26 31.62 1.82
CA LEU A 3 20.41 30.17 1.93
C LEU A 3 21.33 29.86 3.11
N THR A 4 20.79 29.20 4.11
CA THR A 4 21.54 28.75 5.29
C THR A 4 21.79 27.25 5.18
N VAL A 5 23.04 26.83 5.42
CA VAL A 5 23.46 25.44 5.35
C VAL A 5 24.25 25.08 6.60
N LYS A 6 23.85 24.00 7.25
CA LYS A 6 24.62 23.39 8.35
C LYS A 6 24.89 21.90 8.05
N ILE A 7 26.15 21.49 8.26
CA ILE A 7 26.57 20.09 8.16
C ILE A 7 26.81 19.55 9.56
N ILE A 8 26.22 18.39 9.85
CA ILE A 8 26.50 17.60 11.04
C ILE A 8 27.26 16.35 10.59
N LYS A 9 28.55 16.32 10.88
CA LYS A 9 29.46 15.28 10.43
C LYS A 9 29.13 13.91 11.03
N ASN A 10 29.16 12.87 10.19
CA ASN A 10 29.05 11.46 10.59
C ASN A 10 27.83 11.16 11.48
N ARG A 11 26.70 11.82 11.24
CA ARG A 11 25.45 11.61 11.97
C ARG A 11 24.43 10.98 11.04
N TYR A 12 24.16 9.70 11.24
CA TYR A 12 23.12 8.99 10.52
C TYR A 12 21.76 9.13 11.22
N ILE A 13 20.75 9.45 10.44
CA ILE A 13 19.32 9.39 10.81
C ILE A 13 18.59 8.80 9.61
N ASP A 14 17.62 7.93 9.86
CA ASP A 14 16.84 7.31 8.80
C ASP A 14 16.01 8.34 8.00
N SER A 15 15.73 8.01 6.75
CA SER A 15 15.07 8.93 5.80
C SER A 15 13.67 9.33 6.24
N VAL A 16 12.91 8.42 6.86
CA VAL A 16 11.52 8.68 7.29
C VAL A 16 11.51 9.70 8.42
N SER A 17 12.39 9.52 9.41
CA SER A 17 12.59 10.48 10.50
C SER A 17 13.01 11.87 9.97
N LEU A 18 13.91 11.91 8.98
CA LEU A 18 14.36 13.17 8.38
C LEU A 18 13.28 13.86 7.56
N MET A 19 12.43 13.12 6.87
CA MET A 19 11.28 13.66 6.14
C MET A 19 10.24 14.25 7.09
N ALA A 20 9.86 13.51 8.14
CA ALA A 20 8.94 14.00 9.17
C ALA A 20 9.48 15.27 9.83
N LEU A 21 10.80 15.30 10.10
CA LEU A 21 11.47 16.48 10.64
C LEU A 21 11.46 17.65 9.65
N SER A 22 11.74 17.42 8.38
CA SER A 22 11.66 18.44 7.32
C SER A 22 10.25 19.02 7.23
N THR A 23 9.21 18.18 7.30
CA THR A 23 7.81 18.61 7.30
C THR A 23 7.50 19.52 8.50
N LYS A 24 7.90 19.14 9.72
CA LYS A 24 7.73 19.95 10.92
C LYS A 24 8.54 21.27 10.85
N ALA A 25 9.76 21.20 10.33
CA ALA A 25 10.64 22.36 10.20
C ALA A 25 10.13 23.39 9.16
N ASN A 26 9.44 22.93 8.11
CA ASN A 26 8.77 23.82 7.15
C ASN A 26 7.58 24.60 7.73
N GLN A 27 7.08 24.22 8.92
CA GLN A 27 6.00 24.93 9.62
C GLN A 27 6.51 26.01 10.58
N ILE A 28 7.83 26.17 10.72
CA ILE A 28 8.43 27.20 11.56
C ILE A 28 8.21 28.57 10.90
N GLU A 29 7.75 29.56 11.67
CA GLU A 29 7.52 30.92 11.19
C GLU A 29 8.80 31.55 10.62
N GLY A 30 8.71 32.11 9.42
CA GLY A 30 9.86 32.71 8.71
C GLY A 30 10.68 31.71 7.88
N VAL A 31 10.33 30.41 7.86
CA VAL A 31 10.94 29.42 6.97
C VAL A 31 10.17 29.38 5.66
N SER A 32 10.83 29.76 4.56
CA SER A 32 10.28 29.63 3.21
C SER A 32 10.38 28.19 2.71
N GLN A 33 11.49 27.51 3.00
CA GLN A 33 11.73 26.11 2.65
C GLN A 33 12.89 25.54 3.47
N VAL A 34 12.74 24.31 3.97
CA VAL A 34 13.82 23.57 4.63
C VAL A 34 13.83 22.11 4.20
N ILE A 35 15.02 21.57 3.97
CA ILE A 35 15.27 20.13 3.78
C ILE A 35 16.33 19.70 4.79
N VAL A 36 16.02 18.65 5.54
CA VAL A 36 16.96 17.95 6.41
C VAL A 36 17.14 16.55 5.86
N ALA A 37 18.33 16.20 5.37
CA ALA A 37 18.59 14.93 4.72
C ALA A 37 20.05 14.49 4.85
N MET A 38 20.32 13.19 4.65
CA MET A 38 21.69 12.70 4.47
C MET A 38 22.30 13.27 3.17
N ALA A 39 23.59 13.55 3.16
CA ALA A 39 24.29 14.15 2.01
C ALA A 39 24.58 13.13 0.88
N THR A 40 23.64 12.24 0.58
CA THR A 40 23.74 11.31 -0.56
C THR A 40 23.63 12.07 -1.88
N ASP A 41 24.19 11.53 -2.96
CA ASP A 41 24.15 12.15 -4.29
C ASP A 41 22.71 12.45 -4.72
N MET A 42 21.78 11.54 -4.47
CA MET A 42 20.35 11.70 -4.76
C MET A 42 19.74 12.88 -3.97
N ASN A 43 19.99 12.97 -2.68
CA ASN A 43 19.46 14.06 -1.86
C ASN A 43 20.07 15.42 -2.26
N LYS A 44 21.33 15.46 -2.66
CA LYS A 44 21.96 16.66 -3.23
C LYS A 44 21.29 17.09 -4.54
N GLU A 45 20.92 16.14 -5.39
CA GLU A 45 20.18 16.42 -6.63
C GLU A 45 18.78 16.99 -6.35
N VAL A 46 18.05 16.41 -5.40
CA VAL A 46 16.75 16.95 -4.94
C VAL A 46 16.91 18.38 -4.42
N MET A 47 17.91 18.64 -3.54
CA MET A 47 18.20 19.97 -3.02
C MET A 47 18.56 20.95 -4.14
N LYS A 48 19.27 20.51 -5.18
CA LYS A 48 19.63 21.31 -6.35
C LYS A 48 18.40 21.72 -7.16
N ASN A 49 17.49 20.80 -7.39
CA ASN A 49 16.25 21.03 -8.12
C ASN A 49 15.35 22.10 -7.47
N VAL A 50 15.41 22.21 -6.13
CA VAL A 50 14.65 23.22 -5.37
C VAL A 50 15.50 24.45 -4.98
N GLY A 51 16.76 24.52 -5.46
CA GLY A 51 17.65 25.66 -5.25
C GLY A 51 18.18 25.80 -3.82
N LEU A 52 18.36 24.68 -3.11
CA LEU A 52 18.90 24.59 -1.75
C LEU A 52 20.35 24.07 -1.73
N VAL A 53 21.14 24.34 -2.77
CA VAL A 53 22.52 23.88 -2.91
C VAL A 53 23.49 25.05 -3.00
N ASN A 54 24.63 24.91 -2.34
CA ASN A 54 25.81 25.73 -2.49
C ASN A 54 27.06 24.84 -2.43
N GLU A 55 28.26 25.42 -2.55
CA GLU A 55 29.53 24.67 -2.49
C GLU A 55 29.71 23.84 -1.22
N VAL A 56 29.10 24.25 -0.10
CA VAL A 56 29.14 23.49 1.17
C VAL A 56 28.36 22.19 1.07
N VAL A 57 27.17 22.25 0.46
CA VAL A 57 26.34 21.05 0.22
C VAL A 57 27.01 20.10 -0.78
N GLU A 58 27.57 20.63 -1.86
CA GLU A 58 28.25 19.82 -2.89
C GLU A 58 29.44 19.04 -2.32
N ASN A 59 30.20 19.64 -1.40
CA ASN A 59 31.38 19.04 -0.78
C ASN A 59 31.10 18.15 0.45
N ALA A 60 29.85 18.03 0.89
CA ALA A 60 29.48 17.16 2.01
C ALA A 60 29.64 15.68 1.63
N GLU A 61 30.07 14.84 2.59
CA GLU A 61 30.20 13.39 2.40
C GLU A 61 28.86 12.69 2.63
N SER A 62 28.60 11.56 1.97
CA SER A 62 27.33 10.83 2.06
C SER A 62 26.92 10.39 3.48
N SER A 63 27.91 10.32 4.40
CA SER A 63 27.71 10.08 5.83
C SER A 63 27.31 11.30 6.65
N ASP A 64 27.33 12.49 6.06
CA ASP A 64 26.99 13.74 6.73
C ASP A 64 25.47 13.99 6.68
N LEU A 65 24.94 14.61 7.73
CA LEU A 65 23.59 15.13 7.78
C LEU A 65 23.60 16.61 7.37
N LEU A 66 22.74 16.97 6.43
CA LEU A 66 22.56 18.34 5.95
C LEU A 66 21.27 18.94 6.51
N ILE A 67 21.36 20.19 6.97
CA ILE A 67 20.21 21.07 7.18
C ILE A 67 20.38 22.22 6.19
N THR A 68 19.48 22.33 5.23
CA THR A 68 19.48 23.39 4.22
C THR A 68 18.16 24.14 4.25
N MET A 69 18.19 25.46 4.41
CA MET A 69 16.96 26.25 4.55
C MET A 69 17.04 27.60 3.84
N LYS A 70 15.91 28.03 3.28
CA LYS A 70 15.65 29.39 2.82
C LYS A 70 14.76 30.10 3.82
N LEU A 71 15.17 31.29 4.22
CA LEU A 71 14.46 32.13 5.19
C LEU A 71 13.84 33.34 4.49
N GLU A 72 12.69 33.78 5.03
CA GLU A 72 12.05 35.02 4.62
C GLU A 72 12.88 36.23 5.06
N GLU A 73 12.58 37.41 4.48
CA GLU A 73 13.27 38.67 4.86
C GLU A 73 12.94 39.01 6.32
N ASN A 74 13.98 39.36 7.08
CA ASN A 74 13.93 39.69 8.51
C ASN A 74 13.79 38.52 9.49
N THR A 75 13.91 37.26 9.05
CA THR A 75 13.95 36.09 9.95
C THR A 75 15.34 35.95 10.59
N ASN A 76 15.37 35.65 11.88
CA ASN A 76 16.64 35.44 12.61
C ASN A 76 17.16 34.02 12.28
N GLU A 77 18.26 33.98 11.51
CA GLU A 77 18.85 32.73 11.00
C GLU A 77 19.32 31.81 12.14
N GLU A 78 19.96 32.36 13.17
CA GLU A 78 20.54 31.57 14.27
C GLU A 78 19.44 30.96 15.14
N GLU A 79 18.40 31.72 15.46
CA GLU A 79 17.25 31.27 16.23
C GLU A 79 16.43 30.20 15.48
N THR A 80 16.21 30.36 14.17
CA THR A 80 15.51 29.39 13.33
C THR A 80 16.31 28.09 13.21
N LEU A 81 17.63 28.19 13.05
CA LEU A 81 18.49 27.01 13.01
C LEU A 81 18.46 26.24 14.34
N GLU A 82 18.48 26.96 15.49
CA GLU A 82 18.33 26.34 16.81
C GLU A 82 16.99 25.64 16.98
N GLN A 83 15.89 26.18 16.43
CA GLN A 83 14.59 25.55 16.45
C GLN A 83 14.57 24.24 15.62
N VAL A 84 15.18 24.25 14.44
CA VAL A 84 15.33 23.04 13.61
C VAL A 84 16.20 22.00 14.31
N GLU A 85 17.29 22.42 14.95
CA GLU A 85 18.14 21.52 15.75
C GLU A 85 17.44 21.01 17.01
N ALA A 86 16.60 21.81 17.63
CA ALA A 86 15.76 21.35 18.75
C ALA A 86 14.80 20.24 18.30
N LEU A 87 14.17 20.37 17.13
CA LEU A 87 13.36 19.30 16.54
C LEU A 87 14.20 18.05 16.26
N LEU A 88 15.43 18.20 15.74
CA LEU A 88 16.36 17.11 15.48
C LEU A 88 16.80 16.38 16.76
N ASN A 89 16.89 17.10 17.88
CA ASN A 89 17.34 16.59 19.17
C ASN A 89 16.17 16.26 20.10
N HIS A 90 14.94 16.60 19.70
CA HIS A 90 13.74 16.29 20.46
C HIS A 90 13.39 14.80 20.25
N LYS A 91 14.04 13.93 21.00
CA LYS A 91 13.47 12.61 21.28
C LYS A 91 12.19 12.90 22.05
N GLU A 92 11.04 12.64 21.44
CA GLU A 92 9.83 12.47 22.22
C GLU A 92 10.18 11.47 23.33
N LYS A 93 10.26 11.94 24.57
CA LYS A 93 10.24 11.06 25.71
C LYS A 93 8.83 10.49 25.76
N VAL A 94 8.61 9.43 25.01
CA VAL A 94 7.60 8.44 25.39
C VAL A 94 8.10 7.93 26.74
N GLU A 95 7.44 8.35 27.82
CA GLU A 95 7.61 7.77 29.13
C GLU A 95 7.06 6.33 29.06
N THR A 96 7.83 5.43 28.46
CA THR A 96 7.72 4.00 28.64
C THR A 96 8.73 3.62 29.70
N SER A 97 8.19 3.22 30.84
CA SER A 97 8.92 2.59 31.93
C SER A 97 9.40 1.20 31.51
N ASN A 98 10.30 1.13 30.55
CA ASN A 98 11.21 0.03 30.24
C ASN A 98 12.22 0.63 29.25
N GLU A 99 13.48 0.74 29.64
CA GLU A 99 14.56 1.03 28.69
C GLU A 99 14.58 -0.11 27.63
N GLU A 100 14.00 0.15 26.46
CA GLU A 100 14.09 -0.77 25.34
C GLU A 100 15.57 -0.86 24.95
N ARG A 101 16.16 -1.97 25.31
CA ARG A 101 17.57 -2.26 25.04
C ARG A 101 17.74 -2.49 23.55
N THR A 102 18.44 -1.61 22.86
CA THR A 102 18.82 -1.79 21.46
C THR A 102 20.01 -2.76 21.33
N TYR A 103 19.95 -3.63 20.34
CA TYR A 103 21.00 -4.59 20.01
C TYR A 103 21.58 -4.26 18.63
N HIS A 104 22.85 -4.53 18.42
CA HIS A 104 23.53 -4.22 17.17
C HIS A 104 23.45 -5.34 16.13
N THR A 105 23.10 -6.55 16.54
CA THR A 105 22.95 -7.71 15.66
C THR A 105 21.75 -8.55 16.06
N ILE A 106 21.17 -9.27 15.09
CA ILE A 106 20.10 -10.25 15.32
C ILE A 106 20.54 -11.32 16.30
N GLN A 107 21.79 -11.82 16.18
CA GLN A 107 22.34 -12.83 17.06
C GLN A 107 22.42 -12.35 18.52
N ASP A 108 22.85 -11.09 18.75
CA ASP A 108 22.89 -10.52 20.09
C ASP A 108 21.50 -10.30 20.66
N ALA A 109 20.56 -9.83 19.83
CA ALA A 109 19.16 -9.69 20.21
C ALA A 109 18.56 -11.06 20.61
N LYS A 110 18.71 -12.09 19.79
CA LYS A 110 18.19 -13.44 20.04
C LYS A 110 18.79 -14.06 21.31
N LYS A 111 20.09 -13.86 21.56
CA LYS A 111 20.76 -14.35 22.78
C LYS A 111 20.21 -13.71 24.06
N ASN A 112 19.76 -12.47 23.99
CA ASN A 112 19.23 -11.72 25.15
C ASN A 112 17.70 -11.78 25.24
N LYS A 113 17.02 -12.17 24.16
CA LYS A 113 15.56 -12.37 24.09
C LYS A 113 15.30 -13.74 23.42
N GLU A 114 15.53 -14.80 24.17
CA GLU A 114 15.45 -16.18 23.67
C GLU A 114 14.06 -16.55 23.14
N GLU A 115 13.00 -15.91 23.67
CA GLU A 115 11.61 -16.10 23.25
C GLU A 115 11.29 -15.50 21.87
N SER A 116 12.16 -14.67 21.30
CA SER A 116 11.93 -14.10 19.96
C SER A 116 11.86 -15.20 18.90
N ASN A 117 10.85 -15.13 18.04
CA ASN A 117 10.59 -16.12 16.99
C ASN A 117 10.39 -15.51 15.59
N LEU A 118 10.40 -14.17 15.50
CA LEU A 118 10.24 -13.43 14.26
C LEU A 118 11.24 -12.28 14.18
N ALA A 119 11.86 -12.10 13.01
CA ALA A 119 12.62 -10.91 12.64
C ALA A 119 11.85 -10.12 11.57
N LEU A 120 11.54 -8.85 11.84
CA LEU A 120 11.02 -7.92 10.86
C LEU A 120 12.18 -7.12 10.27
N ILE A 121 12.38 -7.22 8.94
CA ILE A 121 13.49 -6.60 8.22
C ILE A 121 12.95 -5.48 7.34
N SER A 122 13.43 -4.25 7.59
CA SER A 122 13.04 -3.03 6.89
C SER A 122 14.25 -2.14 6.59
N VAL A 123 15.34 -2.75 6.16
CA VAL A 123 16.55 -2.06 5.70
C VAL A 123 16.57 -2.00 4.17
N ASN A 124 17.45 -1.18 3.59
CA ASN A 124 17.62 -1.17 2.14
C ASN A 124 17.87 -2.59 1.61
N GLY A 125 17.23 -2.97 0.49
CA GLY A 125 17.26 -4.32 -0.08
C GLY A 125 18.65 -4.89 -0.30
N HIS A 126 19.63 -4.04 -0.61
CA HIS A 126 21.03 -4.43 -0.74
C HIS A 126 21.62 -5.08 0.53
N PHE A 127 21.10 -4.74 1.71
CA PHE A 127 21.53 -5.29 2.99
C PHE A 127 20.58 -6.35 3.54
N ALA A 128 19.34 -6.39 3.04
CA ALA A 128 18.25 -7.21 3.58
C ALA A 128 18.55 -8.72 3.53
N THR A 129 19.17 -9.21 2.46
CA THR A 129 19.57 -10.62 2.30
C THR A 129 20.48 -11.09 3.43
N ARG A 130 21.46 -10.27 3.82
CA ARG A 130 22.38 -10.61 4.92
C ARG A 130 21.65 -10.71 6.24
N GLU A 131 20.77 -9.77 6.53
CA GLU A 131 20.01 -9.77 7.78
C GLU A 131 19.03 -10.95 7.84
N ALA A 132 18.38 -11.30 6.72
CA ALA A 132 17.52 -12.47 6.64
C ALA A 132 18.28 -13.77 6.86
N LEU A 133 19.47 -13.92 6.27
CA LEU A 133 20.36 -15.08 6.52
C LEU A 133 20.72 -15.19 8.00
N GLN A 134 21.03 -14.07 8.67
CA GLN A 134 21.30 -14.07 10.10
C GLN A 134 20.06 -14.49 10.91
N ALA A 135 18.88 -13.99 10.56
CA ALA A 135 17.64 -14.35 11.24
C ALA A 135 17.32 -15.84 11.10
N LEU A 136 17.31 -16.36 9.88
CA LEU A 136 17.04 -17.78 9.60
C LEU A 136 18.08 -18.71 10.29
N ASN A 137 19.36 -18.31 10.29
CA ASN A 137 20.40 -19.08 10.97
C ASN A 137 20.31 -19.04 12.51
N ASN A 138 19.55 -18.12 13.08
CA ASN A 138 19.21 -18.06 14.50
C ASN A 138 17.78 -18.56 14.78
N ASP A 139 17.22 -19.39 13.89
CA ASP A 139 15.93 -20.04 14.00
C ASP A 139 14.76 -19.05 14.21
N LEU A 140 14.82 -17.90 13.52
CA LEU A 140 13.76 -16.92 13.48
C LEU A 140 13.01 -17.02 12.14
N ASN A 141 11.67 -16.97 12.19
CA ASN A 141 10.89 -16.62 11.02
C ASN A 141 11.26 -15.21 10.56
N VAL A 142 11.07 -14.92 9.30
CA VAL A 142 11.40 -13.60 8.73
C VAL A 142 10.17 -13.00 8.09
N MET A 143 9.90 -11.72 8.40
CA MET A 143 9.09 -10.83 7.59
C MET A 143 10.00 -9.76 6.98
N MET A 144 10.24 -9.86 5.69
CA MET A 144 11.06 -8.89 4.96
C MET A 144 10.15 -7.88 4.25
N PHE A 145 10.03 -6.70 4.86
CA PHE A 145 9.33 -5.55 4.27
C PHE A 145 10.14 -4.95 3.11
N SER A 146 11.47 -5.05 3.19
CA SER A 146 12.39 -4.55 2.17
C SER A 146 12.09 -5.15 0.79
N ASP A 147 12.09 -4.31 -0.21
CA ASP A 147 12.05 -4.61 -1.64
C ASP A 147 13.47 -4.65 -2.25
N ASN A 148 13.58 -4.65 -3.59
CA ASN A 148 14.86 -4.58 -4.34
C ASN A 148 15.88 -5.65 -3.93
N VAL A 149 15.43 -6.85 -3.57
CA VAL A 149 16.24 -8.06 -3.35
C VAL A 149 16.26 -8.86 -4.65
N SER A 150 17.40 -9.46 -5.02
CA SER A 150 17.50 -10.27 -6.24
C SER A 150 16.60 -11.53 -6.18
N VAL A 151 16.20 -12.04 -7.35
CA VAL A 151 15.38 -13.27 -7.42
C VAL A 151 16.18 -14.46 -6.90
N GLU A 152 17.48 -14.50 -7.17
CA GLU A 152 18.40 -15.55 -6.72
C GLU A 152 18.50 -15.56 -5.19
N ASP A 153 18.62 -14.40 -4.57
CA ASP A 153 18.65 -14.27 -3.09
C ASP A 153 17.31 -14.67 -2.47
N GLU A 154 16.20 -14.27 -3.08
CA GLU A 154 14.87 -14.66 -2.61
C GLU A 154 14.69 -16.18 -2.64
N ILE A 155 15.08 -16.84 -3.73
CA ILE A 155 15.03 -18.31 -3.85
C ILE A 155 15.88 -18.96 -2.75
N MET A 156 17.12 -18.51 -2.58
CA MET A 156 18.05 -19.03 -1.57
C MET A 156 17.48 -18.88 -0.15
N LEU A 157 16.93 -17.71 0.19
CA LEU A 157 16.36 -17.46 1.51
C LEU A 157 15.14 -18.32 1.79
N LYS A 158 14.24 -18.45 0.79
CA LYS A 158 13.04 -19.28 0.91
C LYS A 158 13.39 -20.77 1.01
N ASP A 159 14.39 -21.25 0.27
CA ASP A 159 14.85 -22.63 0.37
C ASP A 159 15.46 -22.93 1.74
N LEU A 160 16.30 -22.02 2.27
CA LEU A 160 16.84 -22.15 3.62
C LEU A 160 15.73 -22.14 4.69
N ALA A 161 14.72 -21.29 4.54
CA ALA A 161 13.59 -21.24 5.46
C ALA A 161 12.82 -22.57 5.47
N LEU A 162 12.51 -23.11 4.28
CA LEU A 162 11.82 -24.40 4.14
C LEU A 162 12.65 -25.57 4.74
N GLU A 163 13.96 -25.60 4.50
CA GLU A 163 14.86 -26.61 5.09
C GLU A 163 14.80 -26.60 6.63
N LYS A 164 14.64 -25.41 7.21
CA LYS A 164 14.56 -25.21 8.66
C LYS A 164 13.15 -25.29 9.25
N GLY A 165 12.13 -25.46 8.43
CA GLY A 165 10.72 -25.40 8.88
C GLY A 165 10.29 -24.00 9.34
N LEU A 166 10.85 -22.95 8.73
CA LEU A 166 10.58 -21.54 9.03
C LEU A 166 9.83 -20.87 7.88
N LEU A 167 9.22 -19.72 8.16
CA LEU A 167 8.61 -18.85 7.14
C LEU A 167 9.57 -17.72 6.77
N MET A 168 9.73 -17.51 5.47
CA MET A 168 10.40 -16.35 4.87
C MET A 168 9.35 -15.52 4.11
N MET A 169 8.64 -14.67 4.83
CA MET A 169 7.63 -13.76 4.29
C MET A 169 8.31 -12.59 3.58
N GLY A 170 8.18 -12.52 2.27
CA GLY A 170 8.88 -11.54 1.44
C GLY A 170 10.03 -12.13 0.62
N PRO A 171 10.86 -11.29 -0.05
CA PRO A 171 10.90 -9.80 -0.02
C PRO A 171 9.58 -9.14 -0.44
N ASP A 172 9.49 -7.83 -0.21
CA ASP A 172 8.28 -7.04 -0.52
C ASP A 172 7.03 -7.64 0.18
N CYS A 173 7.18 -8.04 1.45
CA CYS A 173 6.05 -8.41 2.29
C CYS A 173 5.58 -7.19 3.08
N GLY A 174 4.62 -6.45 2.53
CA GLY A 174 4.09 -5.23 3.15
C GLY A 174 3.10 -5.49 4.29
N THR A 175 2.53 -6.71 4.41
CA THR A 175 1.38 -6.96 5.26
C THR A 175 1.38 -8.36 5.84
N ALA A 176 1.19 -8.48 7.15
CA ALA A 176 0.90 -9.74 7.83
C ALA A 176 0.07 -9.48 9.11
N ILE A 177 -0.67 -10.48 9.57
CA ILE A 177 -1.30 -10.51 10.90
C ILE A 177 -0.98 -11.87 11.51
N ILE A 178 -0.19 -11.86 12.59
CA ILE A 178 0.24 -13.09 13.25
C ILE A 178 -0.20 -13.03 14.71
N ASN A 179 -0.98 -14.00 15.14
CA ASN A 179 -1.55 -14.05 16.48
C ASN A 179 -2.22 -12.72 16.88
N ASN A 180 -3.03 -12.17 15.97
CA ASN A 180 -3.75 -10.90 16.11
C ASN A 180 -2.85 -9.64 16.23
N ILE A 181 -1.57 -9.77 15.87
CA ILE A 181 -0.65 -8.62 15.79
C ILE A 181 -0.47 -8.24 14.32
N GLY A 182 -0.90 -7.02 13.98
CA GLY A 182 -0.68 -6.46 12.65
C GLY A 182 0.76 -6.02 12.45
N LEU A 183 1.35 -6.39 11.33
CA LEU A 183 2.73 -6.08 10.94
C LEU A 183 2.74 -5.37 9.59
N GLY A 184 3.55 -4.33 9.46
CA GLY A 184 3.62 -3.50 8.25
C GLY A 184 2.33 -2.70 8.04
N PHE A 185 1.80 -2.70 6.83
CA PHE A 185 0.54 -2.04 6.44
C PHE A 185 -0.66 -2.93 6.76
N ALA A 186 -0.90 -3.28 7.99
CA ALA A 186 -2.02 -4.12 8.37
C ALA A 186 -3.18 -3.31 8.94
N ASN A 187 -4.40 -3.78 8.72
CA ASN A 187 -5.58 -3.24 9.36
C ASN A 187 -5.84 -3.93 10.71
N LYS A 188 -6.46 -3.22 11.62
CA LYS A 188 -6.95 -3.81 12.85
C LYS A 188 -8.30 -4.47 12.58
N VAL A 189 -8.33 -5.80 12.61
CA VAL A 189 -9.51 -6.60 12.29
C VAL A 189 -9.93 -7.47 13.46
N ARG A 190 -11.15 -7.98 13.40
CA ARG A 190 -11.68 -8.93 14.41
C ARG A 190 -10.90 -10.23 14.37
N VAL A 191 -10.63 -10.79 15.54
CA VAL A 191 -10.09 -12.15 15.68
C VAL A 191 -11.19 -13.15 15.31
N GLY A 192 -10.81 -14.18 14.56
CA GLY A 192 -11.73 -15.23 14.12
C GLY A 192 -11.00 -16.46 13.64
N ASN A 193 -11.63 -17.20 12.74
CA ASN A 193 -11.21 -18.51 12.29
C ASN A 193 -10.91 -18.59 10.78
N ILE A 194 -10.67 -17.43 10.13
CA ILE A 194 -10.31 -17.40 8.71
C ILE A 194 -8.82 -17.04 8.60
N GLY A 195 -8.04 -17.95 7.99
CA GLY A 195 -6.63 -17.74 7.71
C GLY A 195 -6.44 -17.24 6.27
N ILE A 196 -5.50 -16.32 6.06
CA ILE A 196 -5.17 -15.77 4.74
C ILE A 196 -3.71 -16.09 4.41
N VAL A 197 -3.44 -16.55 3.19
CA VAL A 197 -2.09 -16.56 2.61
C VAL A 197 -2.12 -15.68 1.36
N GLY A 198 -1.31 -14.62 1.35
CA GLY A 198 -1.36 -13.63 0.30
C GLY A 198 -0.01 -13.28 -0.31
N ALA A 199 0.08 -13.35 -1.64
CA ALA A 199 1.19 -12.78 -2.42
C ALA A 199 0.90 -11.33 -2.84
N SER A 200 -0.01 -10.67 -2.14
CA SER A 200 -0.41 -9.28 -2.34
C SER A 200 -0.75 -8.62 -1.02
N GLY A 201 -0.07 -7.52 -0.67
CA GLY A 201 -0.34 -6.77 0.56
C GLY A 201 -1.75 -6.17 0.57
N THR A 202 -2.06 -5.29 -0.38
CA THR A 202 -3.37 -4.61 -0.44
C THR A 202 -4.53 -5.55 -0.77
N GLY A 203 -4.30 -6.62 -1.52
CA GLY A 203 -5.32 -7.67 -1.72
C GLY A 203 -5.65 -8.39 -0.41
N SER A 204 -4.64 -8.72 0.39
CA SER A 204 -4.85 -9.33 1.71
C SER A 204 -5.53 -8.36 2.69
N GLN A 205 -5.20 -7.07 2.64
CA GLN A 205 -5.90 -6.03 3.40
C GLN A 205 -7.37 -5.95 3.00
N GLU A 206 -7.68 -5.87 1.70
CA GLU A 206 -9.06 -5.83 1.19
C GLU A 206 -9.88 -7.03 1.67
N ILE A 207 -9.36 -8.24 1.50
CA ILE A 207 -10.03 -9.46 1.97
C ILE A 207 -10.23 -9.43 3.49
N SER A 208 -9.23 -9.06 4.28
CA SER A 208 -9.32 -9.04 5.74
C SER A 208 -10.33 -8.00 6.24
N VAL A 209 -10.38 -6.83 5.61
CA VAL A 209 -11.34 -5.76 5.92
C VAL A 209 -12.76 -6.18 5.54
N ARG A 210 -12.97 -6.79 4.37
CA ARG A 210 -14.29 -7.30 3.97
C ARG A 210 -14.76 -8.44 4.86
N ILE A 211 -13.87 -9.36 5.26
CA ILE A 211 -14.19 -10.42 6.24
C ILE A 211 -14.65 -9.79 7.56
N HIS A 212 -13.94 -8.76 8.03
CA HIS A 212 -14.30 -8.03 9.25
C HIS A 212 -15.68 -7.36 9.13
N GLU A 213 -15.95 -6.66 8.02
CA GLU A 213 -17.22 -5.99 7.74
C GLU A 213 -18.38 -6.99 7.71
N PHE A 214 -18.19 -8.15 7.08
CA PHE A 214 -19.21 -9.20 6.97
C PHE A 214 -19.38 -10.02 8.26
N GLY A 215 -18.74 -9.61 9.35
CA GLY A 215 -18.94 -10.22 10.68
C GLY A 215 -18.02 -11.40 10.98
N GLY A 216 -17.14 -11.77 10.05
CA GLY A 216 -16.08 -12.76 10.27
C GLY A 216 -14.88 -12.17 11.02
N GLY A 217 -13.81 -12.95 11.13
CA GLY A 217 -12.55 -12.52 11.75
C GLY A 217 -11.37 -13.35 11.26
N ILE A 218 -10.17 -12.80 11.48
CA ILE A 218 -8.92 -13.38 11.00
C ILE A 218 -8.22 -14.14 12.12
N SER A 219 -7.80 -15.39 11.83
CA SER A 219 -6.90 -16.16 12.68
C SER A 219 -5.45 -15.74 12.46
N GLN A 220 -5.00 -15.84 11.23
CA GLN A 220 -3.67 -15.49 10.77
C GLN A 220 -3.74 -14.89 9.37
N MET A 221 -2.81 -14.00 9.02
CA MET A 221 -2.60 -13.51 7.66
C MET A 221 -1.12 -13.54 7.34
N LEU A 222 -0.70 -14.42 6.45
CA LEU A 222 0.68 -14.65 6.07
C LEU A 222 0.94 -14.01 4.71
N GLY A 223 1.83 -13.02 4.65
CA GLY A 223 2.29 -12.43 3.41
C GLY A 223 3.45 -13.24 2.80
N THR A 224 3.44 -13.49 1.51
CA THR A 224 4.49 -14.30 0.86
C THR A 224 5.50 -13.47 0.08
N GLY A 225 5.21 -12.17 -0.11
CA GLY A 225 5.92 -11.28 -1.02
C GLY A 225 5.33 -11.31 -2.44
N GLY A 226 5.41 -10.18 -3.13
CA GLY A 226 4.72 -9.96 -4.41
C GLY A 226 5.16 -10.88 -5.55
N ARG A 227 6.35 -11.49 -5.47
CA ARG A 227 6.94 -12.34 -6.51
C ARG A 227 6.85 -13.85 -6.23
N ASP A 228 6.35 -14.26 -5.06
CA ASP A 228 6.35 -15.68 -4.65
C ASP A 228 5.74 -16.62 -5.70
N LEU A 229 4.65 -16.17 -6.36
CA LEU A 229 3.95 -16.95 -7.38
C LEU A 229 4.55 -16.81 -8.79
N ASN A 230 5.70 -16.15 -8.95
CA ASN A 230 6.43 -16.20 -10.21
C ASN A 230 7.03 -17.59 -10.42
N GLU A 231 7.16 -18.00 -11.69
CA GLU A 231 7.63 -19.35 -12.04
C GLU A 231 9.01 -19.69 -11.45
N ALA A 232 9.92 -18.71 -11.41
CA ALA A 232 11.28 -18.89 -10.87
C ALA A 232 11.28 -19.23 -9.37
N ILE A 233 10.35 -18.67 -8.59
CA ILE A 233 10.24 -18.91 -7.15
C ILE A 233 9.31 -20.10 -6.88
N GLY A 234 8.22 -20.22 -7.63
CA GLY A 234 7.36 -21.39 -7.70
C GLY A 234 6.36 -21.56 -6.56
N GLY A 235 5.99 -20.49 -5.87
CA GLY A 235 4.96 -20.49 -4.82
C GLY A 235 5.41 -21.11 -3.50
N LYS A 236 6.71 -21.03 -3.19
CA LYS A 236 7.33 -21.70 -2.02
C LYS A 236 6.66 -21.28 -0.71
N MET A 237 6.48 -19.97 -0.49
CA MET A 237 5.89 -19.51 0.76
C MET A 237 4.35 -19.56 0.75
N MET A 238 3.72 -19.50 -0.41
CA MET A 238 2.28 -19.80 -0.54
C MET A 238 1.99 -21.23 -0.06
N LEU A 239 2.74 -22.21 -0.54
CA LEU A 239 2.58 -23.61 -0.13
C LEU A 239 2.89 -23.81 1.36
N ALA A 240 3.98 -23.23 1.87
CA ALA A 240 4.32 -23.30 3.29
C ALA A 240 3.26 -22.63 4.18
N GLY A 241 2.71 -21.49 3.75
CA GLY A 241 1.62 -20.80 4.45
C GLY A 241 0.33 -21.62 4.46
N ILE A 242 -0.01 -22.27 3.34
CA ILE A 242 -1.16 -23.19 3.25
C ILE A 242 -0.98 -24.32 4.26
N ASP A 243 0.21 -24.94 4.33
CA ASP A 243 0.49 -26.03 5.27
C ASP A 243 0.39 -25.55 6.73
N ALA A 244 0.95 -24.38 7.04
CA ALA A 244 0.87 -23.80 8.37
C ALA A 244 -0.58 -23.54 8.80
N LEU A 245 -1.42 -22.97 7.92
CA LEU A 245 -2.85 -22.72 8.21
C LEU A 245 -3.69 -24.02 8.24
N ALA A 246 -3.29 -25.03 7.48
CA ALA A 246 -3.95 -26.33 7.52
C ALA A 246 -3.76 -27.01 8.88
N GLU A 247 -2.61 -26.82 9.53
CA GLU A 247 -2.25 -27.35 10.85
C GLU A 247 -2.72 -26.46 12.01
N ASP A 248 -3.06 -25.18 11.77
CA ASP A 248 -3.50 -24.25 12.82
C ASP A 248 -4.92 -24.56 13.29
N ASP A 249 -5.07 -24.98 14.55
CA ASP A 249 -6.35 -25.31 15.18
C ASP A 249 -7.32 -24.10 15.25
N ASN A 250 -6.82 -22.87 15.13
CA ASN A 250 -7.64 -21.66 15.15
C ASN A 250 -8.15 -21.25 13.76
N THR A 251 -7.74 -21.96 12.71
CA THR A 251 -8.13 -21.69 11.32
C THR A 251 -9.09 -22.76 10.81
N ASP A 252 -10.32 -22.39 10.46
CA ASP A 252 -11.32 -23.29 9.87
C ASP A 252 -11.44 -23.12 8.35
N VAL A 253 -11.19 -21.92 7.83
CA VAL A 253 -11.27 -21.56 6.41
C VAL A 253 -9.96 -20.91 5.97
N ILE A 254 -9.45 -21.30 4.81
CA ILE A 254 -8.22 -20.71 4.23
C ILE A 254 -8.61 -19.86 3.02
N VAL A 255 -8.05 -18.65 2.93
CA VAL A 255 -8.21 -17.78 1.77
C VAL A 255 -6.85 -17.55 1.11
N LEU A 256 -6.76 -17.76 -0.20
CA LEU A 256 -5.56 -17.50 -1.00
C LEU A 256 -5.76 -16.25 -1.85
N VAL A 257 -4.81 -15.33 -1.75
CA VAL A 257 -4.86 -14.03 -2.43
C VAL A 257 -3.60 -13.83 -3.27
N SER A 258 -3.75 -13.55 -4.57
CA SER A 258 -2.61 -13.26 -5.44
C SER A 258 -2.97 -12.36 -6.62
N LYS A 259 -1.94 -11.74 -7.20
CA LYS A 259 -1.95 -11.25 -8.59
C LYS A 259 -1.93 -12.46 -9.54
N PRO A 260 -2.16 -12.27 -10.86
CA PRO A 260 -2.11 -13.37 -11.83
C PRO A 260 -0.81 -14.17 -11.75
N THR A 261 -0.93 -15.49 -11.74
CA THR A 261 0.19 -16.43 -11.66
C THR A 261 0.34 -17.27 -12.93
N THR A 262 1.42 -18.05 -13.04
CA THR A 262 1.62 -18.99 -14.15
C THR A 262 0.84 -20.29 -13.89
N ASP A 263 0.42 -20.96 -14.98
CA ASP A 263 -0.31 -22.22 -14.89
C ASP A 263 0.43 -23.29 -14.10
N SER A 264 1.77 -23.33 -14.22
CA SER A 264 2.62 -24.31 -13.50
C SER A 264 2.56 -24.13 -11.99
N VAL A 265 2.59 -22.88 -11.50
CA VAL A 265 2.50 -22.56 -10.07
C VAL A 265 1.07 -22.76 -9.57
N LYS A 266 0.07 -22.32 -10.37
CA LYS A 266 -1.34 -22.52 -10.06
C LYS A 266 -1.64 -24.00 -9.85
N GLN A 267 -1.18 -24.89 -10.73
CA GLN A 267 -1.39 -26.33 -10.61
C GLN A 267 -0.76 -26.93 -9.35
N LYS A 268 0.43 -26.47 -8.94
CA LYS A 268 1.04 -26.92 -7.66
C LYS A 268 0.16 -26.55 -6.47
N ILE A 269 -0.32 -25.31 -6.43
CA ILE A 269 -1.19 -24.82 -5.37
C ILE A 269 -2.50 -25.63 -5.36
N LEU A 270 -3.16 -25.82 -6.52
CA LEU A 270 -4.39 -26.56 -6.65
C LEU A 270 -4.24 -28.02 -6.23
N THR A 271 -3.12 -28.66 -6.57
CA THR A 271 -2.82 -30.02 -6.13
C THR A 271 -2.79 -30.08 -4.61
N ARG A 272 -2.12 -29.13 -3.95
CA ARG A 272 -2.00 -29.13 -2.48
C ARG A 272 -3.34 -28.84 -1.79
N VAL A 273 -4.10 -27.82 -2.22
CA VAL A 273 -5.35 -27.44 -1.54
C VAL A 273 -6.45 -28.52 -1.67
N LYS A 274 -6.46 -29.32 -2.75
CA LYS A 274 -7.38 -30.46 -2.91
C LYS A 274 -7.14 -31.59 -1.90
N GLU A 275 -5.97 -31.66 -1.28
CA GLU A 275 -5.65 -32.64 -0.24
C GLU A 275 -6.10 -32.19 1.16
N LEU A 276 -6.52 -30.95 1.33
CA LEU A 276 -6.91 -30.39 2.63
C LEU A 276 -8.33 -30.77 3.01
N SER A 277 -8.56 -30.93 4.32
CA SER A 277 -9.89 -31.09 4.88
C SER A 277 -10.63 -29.77 5.09
N LYS A 278 -9.88 -28.66 5.25
CA LYS A 278 -10.42 -27.30 5.44
C LYS A 278 -10.85 -26.73 4.08
N PRO A 279 -11.97 -26.00 4.00
CA PRO A 279 -12.36 -25.32 2.78
C PRO A 279 -11.37 -24.21 2.43
N VAL A 280 -11.14 -24.05 1.12
CA VAL A 280 -10.20 -23.06 0.59
C VAL A 280 -10.93 -22.15 -0.39
N VAL A 281 -10.85 -20.85 -0.17
CA VAL A 281 -11.34 -19.82 -1.10
C VAL A 281 -10.14 -19.22 -1.83
N ILE A 282 -10.21 -19.15 -3.16
CA ILE A 282 -9.12 -18.63 -4.00
C ILE A 282 -9.61 -17.38 -4.74
N TRP A 283 -8.90 -16.29 -4.56
CA TRP A 283 -9.06 -15.09 -5.35
C TRP A 283 -7.72 -14.68 -5.97
N PHE A 284 -7.59 -14.97 -7.26
CA PHE A 284 -6.46 -14.51 -8.07
C PHE A 284 -6.97 -13.41 -9.00
N VAL A 285 -6.47 -12.18 -8.79
CA VAL A 285 -6.93 -11.01 -9.52
C VAL A 285 -6.85 -11.23 -11.04
N GLY A 286 -7.93 -10.94 -11.75
CA GLY A 286 -8.03 -11.13 -13.20
C GLY A 286 -8.61 -12.48 -13.60
N GLU A 287 -8.87 -13.39 -12.69
CA GLU A 287 -9.72 -14.56 -12.93
C GLU A 287 -11.17 -14.15 -12.68
N MET A 288 -11.95 -13.97 -13.76
CA MET A 288 -13.26 -13.33 -13.75
C MET A 288 -14.43 -14.36 -13.75
N GLU A 289 -14.17 -15.57 -13.27
CA GLU A 289 -15.19 -16.63 -13.18
C GLU A 289 -15.23 -17.23 -11.77
N SER A 290 -16.42 -17.26 -11.17
CA SER A 290 -16.65 -17.96 -9.90
C SER A 290 -17.11 -19.39 -10.17
N TYR A 291 -16.44 -20.37 -9.55
CA TYR A 291 -16.80 -21.79 -9.63
C TYR A 291 -16.28 -22.56 -8.40
N GLN A 292 -16.73 -23.79 -8.25
CA GLN A 292 -16.34 -24.66 -7.15
C GLN A 292 -15.85 -26.01 -7.66
N GLU A 293 -14.75 -26.49 -7.07
CA GLU A 293 -14.28 -27.87 -7.22
C GLU A 293 -14.06 -28.49 -5.83
N ASP A 294 -14.88 -29.46 -5.46
CA ASP A 294 -14.86 -30.09 -4.13
C ASP A 294 -15.01 -29.06 -3.00
N ASN A 295 -13.98 -28.94 -2.15
CA ASN A 295 -13.90 -27.95 -1.07
C ASN A 295 -13.07 -26.70 -1.44
N VAL A 296 -12.80 -26.48 -2.72
CA VAL A 296 -12.08 -25.31 -3.24
C VAL A 296 -13.05 -24.42 -3.99
N TYR A 297 -13.12 -23.16 -3.59
CA TYR A 297 -14.03 -22.15 -4.12
C TYR A 297 -13.22 -21.06 -4.82
N PHE A 298 -13.46 -20.86 -6.10
CA PHE A 298 -12.84 -19.80 -6.88
C PHE A 298 -13.79 -18.63 -6.99
N GLU A 299 -13.32 -17.44 -6.70
CA GLU A 299 -14.13 -16.23 -6.74
C GLU A 299 -13.52 -15.18 -7.66
N ASP A 300 -14.36 -14.51 -8.42
CA ASP A 300 -14.00 -13.53 -9.44
C ASP A 300 -13.53 -12.19 -8.87
N MET A 301 -14.04 -11.82 -7.68
CA MET A 301 -13.80 -10.51 -7.06
C MET A 301 -13.49 -10.62 -5.56
N SER A 302 -12.75 -9.66 -5.03
CA SER A 302 -12.33 -9.61 -3.62
C SER A 302 -13.49 -9.71 -2.64
N LYS A 303 -14.56 -8.95 -2.89
CA LYS A 303 -15.77 -8.94 -2.07
C LYS A 303 -16.46 -10.31 -2.04
N ASN A 304 -16.54 -10.98 -3.19
CA ASN A 304 -17.18 -12.28 -3.31
C ASN A 304 -16.36 -13.36 -2.58
N ALA A 305 -15.03 -13.29 -2.68
CA ALA A 305 -14.13 -14.18 -1.93
C ALA A 305 -14.26 -14.00 -0.41
N ALA A 306 -14.32 -12.76 0.07
CA ALA A 306 -14.54 -12.49 1.49
C ALA A 306 -15.91 -12.98 1.95
N LEU A 307 -16.96 -12.76 1.16
CA LEU A 307 -18.33 -13.22 1.46
C LEU A 307 -18.40 -14.75 1.53
N LYS A 308 -17.77 -15.45 0.58
CA LYS A 308 -17.68 -16.92 0.59
C LYS A 308 -16.92 -17.42 1.81
N ALA A 309 -15.80 -16.78 2.17
CA ALA A 309 -15.03 -17.17 3.34
C ALA A 309 -15.82 -17.05 4.65
N VAL A 310 -16.57 -15.95 4.85
CA VAL A 310 -17.38 -15.78 6.06
C VAL A 310 -18.58 -16.72 6.10
N GLU A 311 -19.20 -17.03 4.94
CA GLU A 311 -20.25 -18.06 4.83
C GLU A 311 -19.73 -19.41 5.30
N LEU A 312 -18.57 -19.84 4.79
CA LEU A 312 -17.94 -21.11 5.16
C LEU A 312 -17.49 -21.13 6.63
N ALA A 313 -17.15 -19.99 7.20
CA ALA A 313 -16.81 -19.83 8.61
C ALA A 313 -18.05 -19.78 9.54
N GLY A 314 -19.27 -19.94 8.99
CA GLY A 314 -20.52 -20.07 9.75
C GLY A 314 -21.27 -18.75 10.02
N VAL A 315 -20.92 -17.66 9.34
CA VAL A 315 -21.67 -16.40 9.43
C VAL A 315 -22.95 -16.48 8.58
N ASP A 316 -24.08 -16.03 9.13
CA ASP A 316 -25.35 -15.91 8.39
C ASP A 316 -25.34 -14.70 7.46
N ILE A 317 -24.90 -14.92 6.21
CA ILE A 317 -24.78 -13.89 5.18
C ILE A 317 -26.12 -13.33 4.68
N SER A 318 -27.24 -14.01 4.95
CA SER A 318 -28.58 -13.58 4.49
C SER A 318 -29.05 -12.26 5.10
N LYS A 319 -28.42 -11.83 6.19
CA LYS A 319 -28.74 -10.60 6.94
C LYS A 319 -27.77 -9.45 6.66
N LEU A 320 -26.74 -9.69 5.85
CA LEU A 320 -25.73 -8.68 5.56
C LEU A 320 -26.25 -7.66 4.54
N ASP A 321 -25.90 -6.41 4.75
CA ASP A 321 -26.01 -5.40 3.69
C ASP A 321 -24.85 -5.60 2.71
N LEU A 322 -25.15 -6.08 1.54
CA LEU A 322 -24.17 -6.32 0.49
C LEU A 322 -23.90 -5.07 -0.37
N HIS A 323 -24.44 -3.93 0.03
CA HIS A 323 -24.24 -2.64 -0.65
C HIS A 323 -24.41 -2.79 -2.17
N PRO A 324 -25.64 -2.99 -2.67
CA PRO A 324 -25.90 -3.14 -4.09
C PRO A 324 -25.49 -1.88 -4.87
N LEU A 325 -25.23 -2.05 -6.16
CA LEU A 325 -24.85 -0.95 -7.03
C LEU A 325 -25.93 0.12 -7.06
N ASN A 326 -25.55 1.38 -6.83
CA ASN A 326 -26.46 2.53 -6.78
C ASN A 326 -26.82 3.00 -8.21
N LEU A 327 -27.80 2.34 -8.82
CA LEU A 327 -28.26 2.66 -10.18
C LEU A 327 -28.78 4.11 -10.33
N PRO A 328 -29.57 4.68 -9.39
CA PRO A 328 -29.96 6.09 -9.46
C PRO A 328 -28.78 7.06 -9.53
N LEU A 329 -27.74 6.84 -8.75
CA LEU A 329 -26.53 7.66 -8.78
C LEU A 329 -25.80 7.56 -10.13
N ILE A 330 -25.71 6.37 -10.70
CA ILE A 330 -25.11 6.17 -12.03
C ILE A 330 -25.83 7.02 -13.08
N GLU A 331 -27.16 6.97 -13.12
CA GLU A 331 -27.93 7.74 -14.09
C GLU A 331 -27.84 9.26 -13.84
N GLU A 332 -27.77 9.68 -12.57
CA GLU A 332 -27.56 11.09 -12.21
C GLU A 332 -26.21 11.61 -12.74
N VAL A 333 -25.13 10.83 -12.53
CA VAL A 333 -23.77 11.22 -12.98
C VAL A 333 -23.69 11.19 -14.51
N LYS A 334 -24.20 10.16 -15.17
CA LYS A 334 -24.28 10.09 -16.65
C LYS A 334 -24.96 11.35 -17.24
N ALA A 335 -26.04 11.82 -16.60
CA ALA A 335 -26.76 13.00 -17.08
C ALA A 335 -25.95 14.31 -16.94
N LYS A 336 -24.99 14.36 -16.00
CA LYS A 336 -24.12 15.52 -15.76
C LYS A 336 -22.88 15.54 -16.67
N LEU A 337 -22.41 14.37 -17.12
CA LEU A 337 -21.25 14.27 -17.99
C LEU A 337 -21.57 14.79 -19.39
N ASN A 338 -20.64 15.53 -19.98
CA ASN A 338 -20.76 15.95 -21.39
C ASN A 338 -20.20 14.85 -22.33
N LYS A 339 -20.40 15.03 -23.65
CA LYS A 339 -20.01 14.01 -24.64
C LYS A 339 -18.50 13.80 -24.80
N GLU A 340 -17.69 14.75 -24.36
CA GLU A 340 -16.23 14.68 -24.44
C GLU A 340 -15.63 13.88 -23.28
N GLN A 341 -16.37 13.77 -22.16
CA GLN A 341 -15.95 13.07 -20.96
C GLN A 341 -16.18 11.56 -21.10
N LYS A 342 -15.14 10.84 -21.53
CA LYS A 342 -15.19 9.43 -21.92
C LYS A 342 -14.36 8.52 -21.04
N TYR A 343 -13.43 9.08 -20.24
CA TYR A 343 -12.39 8.28 -19.61
C TYR A 343 -12.46 8.27 -18.09
N ILE A 344 -12.03 7.13 -17.55
CA ILE A 344 -11.80 6.91 -16.12
C ILE A 344 -10.30 7.05 -15.86
N ARG A 345 -9.95 7.71 -14.75
CA ARG A 345 -8.60 7.72 -14.19
C ARG A 345 -8.60 7.05 -12.83
N GLY A 346 -7.95 5.92 -12.72
CA GLY A 346 -7.73 5.23 -11.45
C GLY A 346 -6.34 5.58 -10.89
N LEU A 347 -6.26 6.18 -9.71
CA LEU A 347 -5.01 6.62 -9.09
C LEU A 347 -4.89 5.96 -7.71
N PHE A 348 -4.11 4.87 -7.62
CA PHE A 348 -4.12 3.97 -6.47
C PHE A 348 -2.82 3.98 -5.67
N SER A 349 -2.95 3.77 -4.37
CA SER A 349 -1.85 3.40 -3.47
C SER A 349 -1.65 1.89 -3.41
N GLY A 350 -2.67 1.12 -3.78
CA GLY A 350 -2.68 -0.33 -3.70
C GLY A 350 -2.70 -1.00 -5.07
N GLY A 351 -1.60 -1.69 -5.44
CA GLY A 351 -1.47 -2.31 -6.75
C GLY A 351 -2.53 -3.37 -7.07
N THR A 352 -3.01 -4.09 -6.07
CA THR A 352 -4.06 -5.09 -6.28
C THR A 352 -5.43 -4.44 -6.46
N LEU A 353 -5.69 -3.32 -5.78
CA LEU A 353 -6.90 -2.53 -5.97
C LEU A 353 -6.92 -1.91 -7.37
N ALA A 354 -5.77 -1.40 -7.84
CA ALA A 354 -5.60 -0.94 -9.23
C ALA A 354 -5.87 -2.05 -10.24
N SER A 355 -5.35 -3.25 -9.99
CA SER A 355 -5.55 -4.41 -10.87
C SER A 355 -7.02 -4.87 -10.90
N GLU A 356 -7.69 -4.96 -9.75
CA GLU A 356 -9.12 -5.30 -9.67
C GLU A 356 -9.96 -4.28 -10.46
N ALA A 357 -9.71 -2.99 -10.26
CA ALA A 357 -10.39 -1.91 -10.99
C ALA A 357 -10.15 -1.99 -12.50
N TYR A 358 -8.92 -2.29 -12.90
CA TYR A 358 -8.57 -2.51 -14.31
C TYR A 358 -9.38 -3.66 -14.91
N TYR A 359 -9.37 -4.87 -14.30
CA TYR A 359 -10.06 -6.03 -14.86
C TYR A 359 -11.57 -5.84 -14.91
N ILE A 360 -12.19 -5.25 -13.87
CA ILE A 360 -13.63 -4.91 -13.88
C ILE A 360 -13.95 -3.93 -15.01
N THR A 361 -13.11 -2.94 -15.26
CA THR A 361 -13.33 -1.95 -16.32
C THR A 361 -13.09 -2.54 -17.70
N LYS A 362 -12.10 -3.44 -17.85
CA LYS A 362 -11.77 -4.14 -19.10
C LYS A 362 -12.91 -5.00 -19.63
N GLU A 363 -13.82 -5.47 -18.81
CA GLU A 363 -15.02 -6.18 -19.28
C GLU A 363 -15.90 -5.35 -20.22
N LYS A 364 -15.79 -4.01 -20.16
CA LYS A 364 -16.62 -3.09 -20.97
C LYS A 364 -15.82 -2.26 -21.98
N TYR A 365 -14.54 -2.02 -21.71
CA TYR A 365 -13.71 -1.11 -22.50
C TYR A 365 -12.40 -1.78 -22.94
N ASP A 366 -12.07 -1.69 -24.22
CA ASP A 366 -10.84 -2.24 -24.80
C ASP A 366 -9.68 -1.23 -24.74
N ASP A 367 -9.95 0.09 -24.75
CA ASP A 367 -8.97 1.17 -24.70
C ASP A 367 -8.57 1.52 -23.26
N ILE A 368 -8.00 0.55 -22.57
CA ILE A 368 -7.66 0.61 -21.14
C ILE A 368 -6.19 0.27 -20.92
N TYR A 369 -5.51 1.05 -20.05
CA TYR A 369 -4.08 0.94 -19.80
C TYR A 369 -3.78 0.95 -18.31
N SER A 370 -2.74 0.19 -17.92
CA SER A 370 -2.28 0.14 -16.52
C SER A 370 -0.78 -0.21 -16.46
N ASN A 371 -0.10 0.26 -15.42
CA ASN A 371 1.25 -0.21 -15.09
C ASN A 371 1.26 -1.53 -14.31
N THR A 372 0.10 -2.05 -13.89
CA THR A 372 0.02 -3.32 -13.14
C THR A 372 -0.10 -4.55 -14.04
N VAL A 373 -0.33 -4.38 -15.34
CA VAL A 373 -0.58 -5.48 -16.28
C VAL A 373 0.68 -5.84 -17.07
N LYS A 374 0.79 -7.13 -17.42
CA LYS A 374 1.91 -7.67 -18.21
C LYS A 374 1.63 -7.71 -19.71
N GLU A 375 0.36 -7.57 -20.11
CA GLU A 375 -0.06 -7.58 -21.51
C GLU A 375 0.40 -6.29 -22.21
N GLU A 376 1.35 -6.39 -23.13
CA GLU A 376 2.01 -5.23 -23.78
C GLU A 376 1.02 -4.25 -24.45
N THR A 377 -0.10 -4.74 -24.96
CA THR A 377 -1.14 -3.94 -25.61
C THR A 377 -1.90 -3.02 -24.65
N HIS A 378 -1.92 -3.36 -23.36
CA HIS A 378 -2.60 -2.62 -22.31
C HIS A 378 -1.63 -2.03 -21.26
N GLN A 379 -0.33 -2.23 -21.46
CA GLN A 379 0.68 -1.65 -20.58
C GLN A 379 0.81 -0.15 -20.82
N LEU A 380 0.80 0.64 -19.74
CA LEU A 380 1.05 2.07 -19.80
C LEU A 380 2.51 2.32 -20.23
N LYS A 381 2.70 2.95 -21.41
CA LYS A 381 4.03 3.13 -22.01
C LYS A 381 4.84 4.26 -21.37
N ASP A 382 4.16 5.32 -20.95
CA ASP A 382 4.78 6.49 -20.32
C ASP A 382 4.15 6.68 -18.93
N PRO A 383 4.88 6.41 -17.84
CA PRO A 383 4.33 6.53 -16.48
C PRO A 383 3.82 7.94 -16.16
N LEU A 384 4.26 8.96 -16.89
CA LEU A 384 3.86 10.36 -16.66
C LEU A 384 2.62 10.78 -17.47
N LYS A 385 2.11 9.94 -18.39
CA LYS A 385 0.98 10.27 -19.27
C LYS A 385 -0.09 9.21 -19.23
N SER A 386 -1.33 9.66 -19.11
CA SER A 386 -2.49 8.79 -19.25
C SER A 386 -2.96 8.72 -20.69
N GLU A 387 -3.48 7.55 -21.07
CA GLU A 387 -4.10 7.29 -22.37
C GLU A 387 -5.47 6.66 -22.12
N ALA A 388 -6.54 7.15 -22.76
CA ALA A 388 -7.91 6.61 -22.63
C ALA A 388 -8.28 6.28 -21.18
N HIS A 389 -8.80 5.08 -20.86
CA HIS A 389 -8.97 4.63 -19.48
C HIS A 389 -7.61 4.23 -18.90
N THR A 390 -7.18 4.87 -17.81
CA THR A 390 -5.86 4.61 -17.22
C THR A 390 -5.95 4.34 -15.72
N PHE A 391 -5.32 3.24 -15.27
CA PHE A 391 -5.27 2.78 -13.89
C PHE A 391 -3.81 2.65 -13.44
N ILE A 392 -3.43 3.45 -12.43
CA ILE A 392 -2.03 3.59 -11.99
C ILE A 392 -1.89 3.13 -10.55
N ASP A 393 -0.97 2.21 -10.32
CA ASP A 393 -0.43 1.87 -9.01
C ASP A 393 0.79 2.77 -8.72
N PHE A 394 0.64 3.71 -7.80
CA PHE A 394 1.73 4.57 -7.34
C PHE A 394 2.67 3.90 -6.34
N GLY A 395 2.35 2.69 -5.91
CA GLY A 395 3.23 1.84 -5.11
C GLY A 395 4.26 1.06 -5.94
N ALA A 396 4.18 1.10 -7.27
CA ALA A 396 5.14 0.45 -8.15
C ALA A 396 6.51 1.15 -8.14
N ASP A 397 7.58 0.39 -8.44
CA ASP A 397 8.98 0.82 -8.34
C ASP A 397 9.26 2.12 -9.11
N GLU A 398 8.65 2.31 -10.28
CA GLU A 398 8.82 3.52 -11.09
C GLU A 398 8.33 4.82 -10.42
N TYR A 399 7.49 4.72 -9.40
CA TYR A 399 6.97 5.86 -8.63
C TYR A 399 7.57 5.97 -7.23
N THR A 400 8.13 4.88 -6.70
CA THR A 400 8.68 4.79 -5.34
C THR A 400 10.20 4.86 -5.30
N ASP A 401 10.90 4.83 -6.45
CA ASP A 401 12.35 4.97 -6.47
C ASP A 401 12.78 6.30 -5.85
N GLY A 402 13.48 6.22 -4.71
CA GLY A 402 13.91 7.36 -3.91
C GLY A 402 12.80 8.16 -3.22
N LYS A 403 11.58 7.63 -3.16
CA LYS A 403 10.40 8.26 -2.53
C LYS A 403 9.67 7.27 -1.62
N PRO A 404 8.96 7.76 -0.59
CA PRO A 404 8.12 6.90 0.23
C PRO A 404 6.97 6.28 -0.58
N HIS A 405 6.50 5.13 -0.10
CA HIS A 405 5.29 4.52 -0.62
C HIS A 405 4.08 5.47 -0.50
N PRO A 406 3.14 5.52 -1.48
CA PRO A 406 2.00 6.45 -1.48
C PRO A 406 1.03 6.29 -0.30
N MET A 407 1.06 5.17 0.40
CA MET A 407 0.32 5.01 1.67
C MET A 407 0.93 5.83 2.81
N ILE A 408 2.23 6.17 2.74
CA ILE A 408 2.94 6.97 3.73
C ILE A 408 2.95 8.44 3.30
N ASP A 409 3.30 8.71 2.04
CA ASP A 409 3.33 10.06 1.46
C ASP A 409 2.57 10.10 0.13
N PRO A 410 1.37 10.68 0.10
CA PRO A 410 0.53 10.74 -1.09
C PRO A 410 0.93 11.84 -2.09
N SER A 411 2.03 12.57 -1.90
CA SER A 411 2.40 13.75 -2.69
C SER A 411 2.42 13.50 -4.20
N ASN A 412 3.01 12.39 -4.65
CA ASN A 412 3.05 12.04 -6.08
C ASN A 412 1.64 11.83 -6.66
N ARG A 413 0.78 11.16 -5.89
CA ARG A 413 -0.60 10.90 -6.29
C ARG A 413 -1.43 12.18 -6.32
N ILE A 414 -1.21 13.10 -5.37
CA ILE A 414 -1.83 14.43 -5.34
C ILE A 414 -1.48 15.21 -6.60
N GLU A 415 -0.22 15.26 -6.98
CA GLU A 415 0.22 15.97 -8.19
C GLU A 415 -0.39 15.37 -9.45
N ARG A 416 -0.42 14.04 -9.55
CA ARG A 416 -1.07 13.37 -10.68
C ARG A 416 -2.58 13.62 -10.70
N PHE A 417 -3.26 13.58 -9.57
CA PHE A 417 -4.68 13.90 -9.46
C PHE A 417 -4.98 15.31 -10.00
N LYS A 418 -4.19 16.32 -9.63
CA LYS A 418 -4.34 17.70 -10.13
C LYS A 418 -4.15 17.80 -11.65
N GLN A 419 -3.30 16.96 -12.22
CA GLN A 419 -3.07 16.89 -13.65
C GLN A 419 -4.28 16.27 -14.36
N GLU A 420 -4.72 15.08 -13.92
CA GLU A 420 -5.82 14.33 -14.53
C GLU A 420 -7.16 15.07 -14.40
N ALA A 421 -7.38 15.77 -13.29
CA ALA A 421 -8.58 16.55 -13.07
C ALA A 421 -8.75 17.72 -14.04
N LYS A 422 -7.68 18.16 -14.72
CA LYS A 422 -7.73 19.23 -15.74
C LYS A 422 -8.04 18.71 -17.14
N ASP A 423 -7.88 17.41 -17.38
CA ASP A 423 -8.14 16.79 -18.66
C ASP A 423 -9.66 16.86 -18.99
N PRO A 424 -10.09 17.52 -20.08
CA PRO A 424 -11.49 17.66 -20.43
C PRO A 424 -12.18 16.34 -20.80
N GLU A 425 -11.43 15.31 -21.19
CA GLU A 425 -11.97 14.02 -21.57
C GLU A 425 -12.21 13.09 -20.35
N VAL A 426 -11.75 13.49 -19.14
CA VAL A 426 -11.93 12.74 -17.91
C VAL A 426 -13.30 13.03 -17.30
N GLY A 427 -14.10 12.00 -17.13
CA GLY A 427 -15.41 12.06 -16.46
C GLY A 427 -15.36 11.60 -15.02
N VAL A 428 -14.57 10.57 -14.73
CA VAL A 428 -14.48 9.94 -13.40
C VAL A 428 -13.03 9.77 -12.97
N ILE A 429 -12.73 10.15 -11.73
CA ILE A 429 -11.46 9.79 -11.06
C ILE A 429 -11.77 8.87 -9.90
N LEU A 430 -11.09 7.72 -9.86
CA LEU A 430 -11.21 6.68 -8.85
C LEU A 430 -9.98 6.67 -7.94
N LEU A 431 -10.22 6.72 -6.62
CA LEU A 431 -9.17 6.79 -5.59
C LEU A 431 -9.38 5.71 -4.53
N ASP A 432 -8.30 5.12 -4.07
CA ASP A 432 -8.25 4.38 -2.82
C ASP A 432 -7.63 5.22 -1.70
N PHE A 433 -8.04 4.99 -0.47
CA PHE A 433 -7.46 5.55 0.74
C PHE A 433 -7.26 4.43 1.73
N VAL A 434 -6.01 4.05 1.97
CA VAL A 434 -5.69 2.95 2.88
C VAL A 434 -5.42 3.52 4.26
N ILE A 435 -6.15 3.01 5.27
CA ILE A 435 -5.90 3.27 6.69
C ILE A 435 -5.38 2.01 7.38
N GLY A 436 -4.92 2.12 8.61
CA GLY A 436 -4.31 1.03 9.38
C GLY A 436 -2.89 1.35 9.81
N TYR A 437 -2.18 0.33 10.29
CA TYR A 437 -0.79 0.48 10.73
C TYR A 437 0.12 0.87 9.56
N GLY A 438 1.09 1.74 9.83
CA GLY A 438 2.07 2.18 8.83
C GLY A 438 1.56 3.17 7.78
N ALA A 439 0.24 3.31 7.60
CA ALA A 439 -0.35 4.26 6.67
C ALA A 439 -0.33 5.70 7.23
N HIS A 440 -0.53 6.68 6.34
CA HIS A 440 -0.63 8.09 6.69
C HIS A 440 -1.69 8.34 7.77
N GLU A 441 -1.44 9.27 8.69
CA GLU A 441 -2.34 9.56 9.82
C GLU A 441 -3.71 10.08 9.36
N ASP A 442 -3.76 10.79 8.23
CA ASP A 442 -4.99 11.37 7.67
C ASP A 442 -4.99 11.33 6.12
N PRO A 443 -5.12 10.13 5.50
CA PRO A 443 -4.95 9.99 4.05
C PRO A 443 -6.05 10.70 3.23
N VAL A 444 -7.27 10.77 3.73
CA VAL A 444 -8.35 11.54 3.07
C VAL A 444 -8.18 13.03 3.32
N GLY A 445 -7.81 13.44 4.54
CA GLY A 445 -7.71 14.84 4.92
C GLY A 445 -6.75 15.64 4.04
N VAL A 446 -5.61 15.06 3.66
CA VAL A 446 -4.63 15.71 2.76
C VAL A 446 -5.16 15.89 1.33
N MET A 447 -6.22 15.19 0.94
CA MET A 447 -6.85 15.29 -0.38
C MET A 447 -8.09 16.20 -0.41
N VAL A 448 -8.64 16.60 0.74
CA VAL A 448 -9.93 17.33 0.82
C VAL A 448 -9.92 18.59 -0.04
N ASP A 449 -8.97 19.48 0.18
CA ASP A 449 -8.89 20.74 -0.56
C ASP A 449 -8.56 20.50 -2.04
N VAL A 450 -7.71 19.51 -2.32
CA VAL A 450 -7.33 19.14 -3.69
C VAL A 450 -8.55 18.66 -4.50
N ILE A 451 -9.40 17.81 -3.91
CA ILE A 451 -10.63 17.33 -4.56
C ILE A 451 -11.62 18.47 -4.75
N LYS A 452 -11.85 19.32 -3.74
CA LYS A 452 -12.73 20.47 -3.84
C LYS A 452 -12.31 21.43 -4.95
N GLU A 453 -11.04 21.83 -4.97
CA GLU A 453 -10.47 22.70 -5.99
C GLU A 453 -10.60 22.12 -7.40
N ALA A 454 -10.41 20.82 -7.56
CA ALA A 454 -10.55 20.12 -8.84
C ALA A 454 -12.00 20.13 -9.34
N LYS A 455 -12.97 19.83 -8.46
CA LYS A 455 -14.42 19.87 -8.79
C LYS A 455 -14.86 21.29 -9.13
N ASP A 456 -14.46 22.29 -8.34
CA ASP A 456 -14.74 23.71 -8.61
C ASP A 456 -14.13 24.17 -9.94
N HIS A 457 -12.93 23.72 -10.27
CA HIS A 457 -12.28 24.03 -11.56
C HIS A 457 -13.06 23.42 -12.73
N ALA A 458 -13.48 22.17 -12.61
CA ALA A 458 -14.29 21.48 -13.61
C ALA A 458 -15.64 22.21 -13.83
N GLU A 459 -16.34 22.58 -12.75
CA GLU A 459 -17.61 23.30 -12.81
C GLU A 459 -17.47 24.66 -13.50
N LYS A 460 -16.43 25.44 -13.15
CA LYS A 460 -16.11 26.71 -13.84
C LYS A 460 -15.80 26.54 -15.33
N ALA A 461 -15.29 25.36 -15.72
CA ALA A 461 -15.07 24.98 -17.12
C ALA A 461 -16.34 24.42 -17.81
N GLY A 462 -17.49 24.39 -17.13
CA GLY A 462 -18.77 23.90 -17.66
C GLY A 462 -18.85 22.38 -17.79
N ARG A 463 -18.07 21.63 -17.00
CA ARG A 463 -18.10 20.16 -16.97
C ARG A 463 -18.29 19.64 -15.54
N HIS A 464 -18.83 18.44 -15.43
CA HIS A 464 -18.88 17.70 -14.18
C HIS A 464 -17.61 16.84 -14.03
N LEU A 465 -17.04 16.77 -12.83
CA LEU A 465 -15.99 15.82 -12.50
C LEU A 465 -16.49 14.93 -11.36
N GLU A 466 -16.70 13.65 -11.65
CA GLU A 466 -17.02 12.70 -10.60
C GLU A 466 -15.74 12.18 -9.98
N VAL A 467 -15.69 12.19 -8.65
CA VAL A 467 -14.60 11.56 -7.87
C VAL A 467 -15.22 10.47 -7.02
N ILE A 468 -14.75 9.25 -7.19
CA ILE A 468 -15.17 8.10 -6.39
C ILE A 468 -14.01 7.73 -5.48
N GLY A 469 -14.25 7.74 -4.17
CA GLY A 469 -13.27 7.34 -3.17
C GLY A 469 -13.69 6.05 -2.47
N TYR A 470 -12.73 5.16 -2.28
CA TYR A 470 -12.86 3.98 -1.44
C TYR A 470 -11.89 4.07 -0.27
N VAL A 471 -12.38 3.96 0.97
CA VAL A 471 -11.53 3.91 2.17
C VAL A 471 -11.38 2.46 2.62
N LEU A 472 -10.18 1.91 2.42
CA LEU A 472 -9.82 0.56 2.84
C LEU A 472 -9.41 0.58 4.31
N GLY A 473 -10.27 0.09 5.18
CA GLY A 473 -10.02 0.00 6.61
C GLY A 473 -11.25 -0.36 7.42
N THR A 474 -11.07 -0.41 8.74
CA THR A 474 -12.11 -0.76 9.70
C THR A 474 -12.33 0.36 10.72
N GLU A 475 -13.43 0.30 11.46
CA GLU A 475 -13.70 1.21 12.58
C GLU A 475 -12.69 1.07 13.74
N LEU A 476 -11.87 0.00 13.72
CA LEU A 476 -10.85 -0.26 14.73
C LEU A 476 -9.50 0.39 14.38
N ASP A 477 -9.32 0.87 13.16
CA ASP A 477 -8.09 1.53 12.72
C ASP A 477 -7.94 2.91 13.34
N ASN A 478 -6.71 3.29 13.70
CA ASN A 478 -6.42 4.48 14.49
C ASN A 478 -6.82 5.81 13.80
N GLN A 479 -6.84 5.84 12.46
CA GLN A 479 -7.22 7.02 11.68
C GLN A 479 -8.73 7.34 11.78
N GLY A 480 -9.55 6.38 12.25
CA GLY A 480 -10.99 6.54 12.43
C GLY A 480 -11.75 6.52 11.10
N LEU A 481 -12.23 5.34 10.68
CA LEU A 481 -12.93 5.16 9.41
C LEU A 481 -14.06 6.18 9.20
N ALA A 482 -14.92 6.40 10.21
CA ALA A 482 -16.03 7.35 10.11
C ALA A 482 -15.54 8.78 9.82
N SER A 483 -14.45 9.22 10.47
CA SER A 483 -13.87 10.56 10.22
C SER A 483 -13.31 10.68 8.80
N GLN A 484 -12.68 9.63 8.27
CA GLN A 484 -12.18 9.63 6.90
C GLN A 484 -13.33 9.70 5.88
N LEU A 485 -14.42 8.97 6.12
CA LEU A 485 -15.62 9.00 5.29
C LEU A 485 -16.29 10.39 5.31
N GLU A 486 -16.48 11.01 6.48
CA GLU A 486 -17.02 12.36 6.60
C GLU A 486 -16.20 13.39 5.83
N LYS A 487 -14.86 13.29 5.89
CA LYS A 487 -13.97 14.16 5.11
C LYS A 487 -14.16 13.95 3.61
N LEU A 488 -14.24 12.70 3.15
CA LEU A 488 -14.47 12.38 1.74
C LEU A 488 -15.79 12.95 1.25
N GLU A 489 -16.87 12.68 1.96
CA GLU A 489 -18.21 13.21 1.65
C GLU A 489 -18.25 14.74 1.63
N SER A 490 -17.51 15.41 2.52
CA SER A 490 -17.42 16.88 2.58
C SER A 490 -16.86 17.51 1.30
N THR A 491 -16.20 16.72 0.45
CA THR A 491 -15.68 17.15 -0.86
C THR A 491 -16.70 17.05 -1.97
N GLY A 492 -17.86 16.45 -1.71
CA GLY A 492 -18.85 16.10 -2.74
C GLY A 492 -18.37 14.92 -3.62
N ALA A 493 -17.40 14.14 -3.17
CA ALA A 493 -17.01 12.87 -3.79
C ALA A 493 -18.01 11.76 -3.42
N THR A 494 -18.17 10.80 -4.31
CA THR A 494 -18.95 9.59 -4.05
C THR A 494 -18.11 8.63 -3.21
N TYR A 495 -18.67 8.18 -2.09
CA TYR A 495 -18.10 7.07 -1.31
C TYR A 495 -18.57 5.72 -1.87
N ALA A 496 -17.64 4.78 -2.00
CA ALA A 496 -17.93 3.39 -2.38
C ALA A 496 -17.60 2.42 -1.23
N SER A 497 -18.43 1.40 -1.05
CA SER A 497 -18.33 0.44 0.05
C SER A 497 -17.20 -0.58 -0.11
N SER A 498 -16.70 -0.80 -1.31
CA SER A 498 -15.59 -1.71 -1.63
C SER A 498 -14.92 -1.27 -2.93
N MET A 499 -13.73 -1.81 -3.22
CA MET A 499 -13.05 -1.54 -4.49
C MET A 499 -13.86 -2.07 -5.68
N GLN A 500 -14.47 -3.24 -5.55
CA GLN A 500 -15.41 -3.77 -6.53
C GLN A 500 -16.55 -2.78 -6.81
N ASN A 501 -17.21 -2.27 -5.77
CA ASN A 501 -18.33 -1.32 -5.91
C ASN A 501 -17.86 -0.01 -6.56
N ALA A 502 -16.72 0.53 -6.15
CA ALA A 502 -16.12 1.73 -6.73
C ALA A 502 -15.85 1.58 -8.22
N SER A 503 -15.27 0.44 -8.61
CA SER A 503 -14.92 0.14 -9.99
C SER A 503 -16.15 -0.05 -10.88
N LEU A 504 -17.17 -0.75 -10.38
CA LEU A 504 -18.44 -0.91 -11.08
C LEU A 504 -19.18 0.43 -11.25
N LEU A 505 -19.21 1.28 -10.22
CA LEU A 505 -19.78 2.63 -10.33
C LEU A 505 -19.06 3.44 -11.42
N ALA A 506 -17.72 3.50 -11.37
CA ALA A 506 -16.92 4.23 -12.35
C ALA A 506 -17.17 3.71 -13.78
N ARG A 507 -17.16 2.38 -13.97
CA ARG A 507 -17.40 1.72 -15.26
C ARG A 507 -18.77 2.06 -15.84
N GLU A 508 -19.81 2.05 -15.01
CA GLU A 508 -21.17 2.30 -15.47
C GLU A 508 -21.51 3.79 -15.62
N MET A 509 -20.85 4.69 -14.89
CA MET A 509 -21.03 6.13 -15.03
C MET A 509 -20.47 6.69 -16.35
N ILE A 510 -19.45 6.06 -16.91
CA ILE A 510 -18.87 6.40 -18.22
C ILE A 510 -19.58 5.57 -19.32
N GLY A 511 -19.68 6.14 -20.52
CA GLY A 511 -20.34 5.49 -21.65
C GLY A 511 -21.84 5.72 -21.61
N LYS A 512 -22.30 6.64 -22.43
CA LYS A 512 -23.73 6.77 -22.73
C LYS A 512 -24.11 5.56 -23.59
N ASP A 513 -25.19 4.89 -23.20
CA ASP A 513 -25.80 3.88 -24.06
C ASP A 513 -26.00 4.50 -25.46
N GLU A 514 -25.50 3.82 -26.51
CA GLU A 514 -25.68 4.23 -27.90
C GLU A 514 -27.17 4.13 -28.30
#